data_ff4e28b1a4aadb7b732e4bf634d40cbe
#
_entry.id   ff4e28b1a4aadb7b732e4bf634d40cbe
#
_cell.length_a   1.000
_cell.length_b   1.000
_cell.length_c   1.000
_cell.angle_alpha   90.00
_cell.angle_beta   90.00
_cell.angle_gamma   90.00
#
_symmetry.space_group_name_H-M   'P 1'
#
loop_
_entity.id
_entity.type
_entity.pdbx_description
1 polymer ?
#
loop_
_entity_poly.entity_id
_entity_poly.type
_entity_poly.pdbx_seq_one_letter_code
_entity_poly.pdbx_strand_id
1 'polypeptide(L)'
;MSSVAPQHIAVVLDGNGRWAKKRLLPRAAGHRAGVKRVRELVENCAKQEGIDYLTVFAFSSENWRRPEKEVSLLMDLLLSSLHKEAKSLHKNNIRFVAIGDRQGLPEKIQQKIEEVETLTQHNTRLQLNVALNYGGRWDIAQAARALAQQVAAGQLQPDDVDEQHFNQYLVTAGMPDVSLFIRTSGEIRISNFLLWQLSYAELYFTDVLWPDFDESSLQAALEWFAQRQRRFGKTGEQVTP
;
A
#
# COMPACT_ATOMS: atom_id res chain seq x y z
N MET A 1 28.48 -4.01 -7.34
CA MET A 1 27.53 -4.64 -6.39
C MET A 1 26.13 -4.27 -6.88
N SER A 2 25.32 -5.25 -7.33
CA SER A 2 23.93 -5.00 -7.74
C SER A 2 23.19 -4.60 -6.47
N SER A 3 22.74 -3.35 -6.39
CA SER A 3 21.89 -2.88 -5.29
C SER A 3 20.61 -3.68 -5.34
N VAL A 4 20.35 -4.47 -4.29
CA VAL A 4 19.11 -5.25 -4.19
C VAL A 4 17.97 -4.26 -4.04
N ALA A 5 17.14 -4.11 -5.09
CA ALA A 5 15.95 -3.27 -5.02
C ALA A 5 14.90 -3.88 -4.07
N PRO A 6 14.08 -3.07 -3.39
CA PRO A 6 12.99 -3.58 -2.58
C PRO A 6 11.89 -4.15 -3.49
N GLN A 7 11.66 -5.46 -3.44
CA GLN A 7 10.64 -6.09 -4.29
C GLN A 7 9.23 -5.55 -4.02
N HIS A 8 8.90 -5.24 -2.77
CA HIS A 8 7.61 -4.70 -2.36
C HIS A 8 7.82 -3.42 -1.54
N ILE A 9 7.30 -2.31 -2.04
CA ILE A 9 7.29 -1.00 -1.35
C ILE A 9 5.88 -0.71 -0.83
N ALA A 10 5.78 -0.31 0.45
CA ALA A 10 4.54 0.16 1.06
C ALA A 10 4.67 1.64 1.46
N VAL A 11 3.68 2.47 1.11
CA VAL A 11 3.76 3.92 1.34
C VAL A 11 2.53 4.46 2.06
N VAL A 12 2.76 5.18 3.17
CA VAL A 12 1.74 6.00 3.85
C VAL A 12 1.83 7.43 3.34
N LEU A 13 0.77 7.87 2.66
CA LEU A 13 0.66 9.13 1.92
C LEU A 13 0.27 10.30 2.84
N ASP A 14 1.13 10.63 3.82
CA ASP A 14 0.80 11.63 4.83
C ASP A 14 1.32 13.04 4.48
N GLY A 15 0.61 14.08 4.93
CA GLY A 15 1.03 15.46 4.77
C GLY A 15 0.19 16.31 3.81
N ASN A 16 -0.83 15.76 3.12
CA ASN A 16 -1.67 16.49 2.17
C ASN A 16 -2.28 17.77 2.76
N GLY A 17 -2.85 17.69 3.97
CA GLY A 17 -3.46 18.82 4.65
C GLY A 17 -2.43 19.86 5.09
N ARG A 18 -1.28 19.42 5.62
CA ARG A 18 -0.16 20.31 6.03
C ARG A 18 0.44 21.03 4.83
N TRP A 19 0.56 20.35 3.70
CA TRP A 19 1.03 20.91 2.43
C TRP A 19 0.13 22.06 1.96
N ALA A 20 -1.20 21.85 1.95
CA ALA A 20 -2.17 22.87 1.58
C ALA A 20 -2.11 24.07 2.55
N LYS A 21 -2.08 23.82 3.87
CA LYS A 21 -1.98 24.87 4.89
C LYS A 21 -0.73 25.74 4.74
N LYS A 22 0.45 25.14 4.48
CA LYS A 22 1.70 25.89 4.23
C LYS A 22 1.60 26.82 3.01
N ARG A 23 0.69 26.55 2.06
CA ARG A 23 0.48 27.31 0.80
C ARG A 23 -0.79 28.18 0.84
N LEU A 24 -1.42 28.29 2.00
CA LEU A 24 -2.69 29.03 2.19
C LEU A 24 -3.81 28.51 1.25
N LEU A 25 -3.78 27.22 0.92
CA LEU A 25 -4.76 26.58 0.05
C LEU A 25 -5.78 25.76 0.87
N PRO A 26 -6.99 25.56 0.33
CA PRO A 26 -7.96 24.65 0.92
C PRO A 26 -7.39 23.22 1.00
N ARG A 27 -7.76 22.46 2.05
CA ARG A 27 -7.30 21.07 2.26
C ARG A 27 -7.52 20.17 1.05
N ALA A 28 -8.62 20.39 0.31
CA ALA A 28 -8.93 19.70 -0.95
C ALA A 28 -7.84 19.86 -2.03
N ALA A 29 -7.13 20.98 -2.06
CA ALA A 29 -6.02 21.18 -3.00
C ALA A 29 -4.85 20.24 -2.68
N GLY A 30 -4.55 20.03 -1.40
CA GLY A 30 -3.53 19.08 -0.96
C GLY A 30 -3.88 17.65 -1.36
N HIS A 31 -5.13 17.22 -1.17
CA HIS A 31 -5.56 15.88 -1.58
C HIS A 31 -5.46 15.69 -3.11
N ARG A 32 -5.86 16.70 -3.91
CA ARG A 32 -5.69 16.65 -5.38
C ARG A 32 -4.22 16.57 -5.80
N ALA A 33 -3.35 17.35 -5.17
CA ALA A 33 -1.91 17.27 -5.40
C ALA A 33 -1.33 15.90 -5.02
N GLY A 34 -1.80 15.33 -3.90
CA GLY A 34 -1.41 13.99 -3.47
C GLY A 34 -1.82 12.89 -4.45
N VAL A 35 -3.01 12.97 -5.06
CA VAL A 35 -3.43 12.03 -6.12
C VAL A 35 -2.48 12.08 -7.33
N LYS A 36 -2.10 13.29 -7.78
CA LYS A 36 -1.13 13.43 -8.86
C LYS A 36 0.21 12.78 -8.49
N ARG A 37 0.65 12.95 -7.25
CA ARG A 37 1.90 12.36 -6.76
C ARG A 37 1.85 10.83 -6.71
N VAL A 38 0.71 10.21 -6.41
CA VAL A 38 0.54 8.75 -6.51
C VAL A 38 0.84 8.26 -7.92
N ARG A 39 0.29 8.92 -8.94
CA ARG A 39 0.54 8.55 -10.34
C ARG A 39 2.04 8.60 -10.66
N GLU A 40 2.72 9.68 -10.30
CA GLU A 40 4.16 9.85 -10.55
C GLU A 40 4.99 8.78 -9.80
N LEU A 41 4.61 8.44 -8.54
CA LEU A 41 5.24 7.35 -7.80
C LEU A 41 5.08 6.01 -8.53
N VAL A 42 3.88 5.68 -8.99
CA VAL A 42 3.59 4.45 -9.74
C VAL A 42 4.44 4.37 -11.02
N GLU A 43 4.50 5.47 -11.79
CA GLU A 43 5.31 5.55 -13.00
C GLU A 43 6.81 5.37 -12.69
N ASN A 44 7.31 5.95 -11.61
CA ASN A 44 8.71 5.84 -11.19
C ASN A 44 9.04 4.43 -10.67
N CYS A 45 8.18 3.81 -9.84
CA CYS A 45 8.37 2.43 -9.43
C CYS A 45 8.33 1.46 -10.63
N ALA A 46 7.45 1.70 -11.60
CA ALA A 46 7.36 0.88 -12.80
C ALA A 46 8.61 0.97 -13.71
N LYS A 47 9.44 1.99 -13.59
CA LYS A 47 10.73 2.11 -14.32
C LYS A 47 11.90 1.40 -13.61
N GLN A 48 11.76 1.13 -12.30
CA GLN A 48 12.84 0.51 -11.51
C GLN A 48 12.76 -1.01 -11.60
N GLU A 49 13.81 -1.66 -12.08
CA GLU A 49 13.91 -3.12 -12.05
C GLU A 49 13.96 -3.64 -10.62
N GLY A 50 13.32 -4.77 -10.36
CA GLY A 50 13.28 -5.41 -9.04
C GLY A 50 12.19 -4.85 -8.10
N ILE A 51 11.44 -3.83 -8.50
CA ILE A 51 10.21 -3.39 -7.80
C ILE A 51 9.02 -4.00 -8.54
N ASP A 52 8.40 -5.01 -7.92
CA ASP A 52 7.28 -5.75 -8.49
C ASP A 52 5.95 -5.37 -7.87
N TYR A 53 5.98 -4.88 -6.61
CA TYR A 53 4.78 -4.54 -5.83
C TYR A 53 4.90 -3.16 -5.20
N LEU A 54 3.86 -2.37 -5.35
CA LEU A 54 3.69 -1.08 -4.67
C LEU A 54 2.35 -1.07 -3.94
N THR A 55 2.35 -0.91 -2.63
CA THR A 55 1.13 -0.77 -1.83
C THR A 55 1.03 0.64 -1.27
N VAL A 56 -0.06 1.36 -1.58
CA VAL A 56 -0.29 2.72 -1.08
C VAL A 56 -1.48 2.76 -0.13
N PHE A 57 -1.32 3.47 1.01
CA PHE A 57 -2.38 3.65 2.00
C PHE A 57 -3.25 4.85 1.62
N ALA A 58 -4.30 4.62 0.83
CA ALA A 58 -5.15 5.69 0.31
C ALA A 58 -6.28 6.08 1.27
N PHE A 59 -6.90 5.11 1.96
CA PHE A 59 -7.98 5.36 2.91
C PHE A 59 -8.02 4.28 4.01
N SER A 60 -7.74 4.67 5.26
CA SER A 60 -7.81 3.76 6.40
C SER A 60 -9.23 3.63 6.95
N SER A 61 -9.51 2.53 7.65
CA SER A 61 -10.78 2.31 8.37
C SER A 61 -11.06 3.42 9.40
N GLU A 62 -10.02 4.03 9.98
CA GLU A 62 -10.14 5.13 10.93
C GLU A 62 -10.53 6.46 10.25
N ASN A 63 -10.32 6.61 8.94
CA ASN A 63 -10.63 7.84 8.21
C ASN A 63 -12.13 8.13 8.09
N TRP A 64 -12.99 7.14 8.29
CA TRP A 64 -14.44 7.36 8.38
C TRP A 64 -14.84 8.30 9.52
N ARG A 65 -13.99 8.45 10.55
CA ARG A 65 -14.22 9.39 11.68
C ARG A 65 -13.92 10.85 11.33
N ARG A 66 -13.42 11.13 10.13
CA ARG A 66 -13.18 12.50 9.66
C ARG A 66 -14.50 13.23 9.37
N PRO A 67 -14.49 14.56 9.29
CA PRO A 67 -15.68 15.32 8.90
C PRO A 67 -16.25 14.78 7.56
N GLU A 68 -17.57 14.63 7.50
CA GLU A 68 -18.29 14.05 6.36
C GLU A 68 -17.91 14.68 5.01
N LYS A 69 -17.78 16.02 4.98
CA LYS A 69 -17.34 16.76 3.78
C LYS A 69 -15.95 16.33 3.28
N GLU A 70 -15.04 15.96 4.20
CA GLU A 70 -13.71 15.46 3.81
C GLU A 70 -13.81 14.03 3.30
N VAL A 71 -14.57 13.16 3.95
CA VAL A 71 -14.80 11.79 3.51
C VAL A 71 -15.43 11.77 2.12
N SER A 72 -16.49 12.53 1.88
CA SER A 72 -17.12 12.65 0.56
C SER A 72 -16.13 13.11 -0.51
N LEU A 73 -15.33 14.15 -0.24
CA LEU A 73 -14.28 14.59 -1.15
C LEU A 73 -13.28 13.49 -1.49
N LEU A 74 -12.85 12.70 -0.49
CA LEU A 74 -11.90 11.61 -0.70
C LEU A 74 -12.50 10.49 -1.56
N MET A 75 -13.78 10.14 -1.35
CA MET A 75 -14.49 9.17 -2.19
C MET A 75 -14.64 9.66 -3.63
N ASP A 76 -14.98 10.94 -3.84
CA ASP A 76 -15.08 11.55 -5.18
C ASP A 76 -13.71 11.56 -5.90
N LEU A 77 -12.64 11.89 -5.18
CA LEU A 77 -11.28 11.86 -5.73
C LEU A 77 -10.86 10.43 -6.10
N LEU A 78 -11.18 9.45 -5.26
CA LEU A 78 -10.91 8.04 -5.53
C LEU A 78 -11.63 7.59 -6.80
N LEU A 79 -12.94 7.81 -6.88
CA LEU A 79 -13.75 7.44 -8.05
C LEU A 79 -13.24 8.11 -9.32
N SER A 80 -12.96 9.43 -9.26
CA SER A 80 -12.39 10.18 -10.39
C SER A 80 -11.03 9.63 -10.81
N SER A 81 -10.18 9.23 -9.87
CA SER A 81 -8.85 8.66 -10.15
C SER A 81 -8.97 7.30 -10.82
N LEU A 82 -9.83 6.41 -10.33
CA LEU A 82 -10.09 5.11 -10.95
C LEU A 82 -10.57 5.25 -12.40
N HIS A 83 -11.45 6.23 -12.68
CA HIS A 83 -11.88 6.50 -14.06
C HIS A 83 -10.75 6.99 -14.96
N LYS A 84 -9.93 7.92 -14.48
CA LYS A 84 -8.89 8.57 -15.29
C LYS A 84 -7.69 7.67 -15.55
N GLU A 85 -7.29 6.90 -14.52
CA GLU A 85 -6.02 6.17 -14.57
C GLU A 85 -6.16 4.73 -15.11
N ALA A 86 -7.37 4.15 -15.16
CA ALA A 86 -7.59 2.77 -15.59
C ALA A 86 -6.89 2.41 -16.91
N LYS A 87 -7.10 3.23 -17.96
CA LYS A 87 -6.49 3.01 -19.29
C LYS A 87 -4.96 3.19 -19.26
N SER A 88 -4.46 4.14 -18.46
CA SER A 88 -3.03 4.40 -18.32
C SER A 88 -2.34 3.22 -17.60
N LEU A 89 -2.94 2.70 -16.53
CA LEU A 89 -2.44 1.52 -15.82
C LEU A 89 -2.34 0.31 -16.78
N HIS A 90 -3.40 0.05 -17.55
CA HIS A 90 -3.40 -1.05 -18.51
C HIS A 90 -2.35 -0.87 -19.60
N LYS A 91 -2.25 0.33 -20.19
CA LYS A 91 -1.24 0.65 -21.22
C LYS A 91 0.20 0.47 -20.72
N ASN A 92 0.46 0.76 -19.45
CA ASN A 92 1.79 0.64 -18.84
C ASN A 92 2.02 -0.75 -18.20
N ASN A 93 1.18 -1.73 -18.49
CA ASN A 93 1.28 -3.09 -17.97
C ASN A 93 1.29 -3.16 -16.44
N ILE A 94 0.52 -2.27 -15.77
CA ILE A 94 0.39 -2.21 -14.31
C ILE A 94 -0.90 -2.91 -13.90
N ARG A 95 -0.80 -3.91 -13.03
CA ARG A 95 -1.93 -4.60 -12.42
C ARG A 95 -2.44 -3.79 -11.21
N PHE A 96 -3.72 -3.45 -11.22
CA PHE A 96 -4.37 -2.78 -10.09
C PHE A 96 -5.09 -3.79 -9.21
N VAL A 97 -4.94 -3.66 -7.89
CA VAL A 97 -5.66 -4.45 -6.87
C VAL A 97 -6.08 -3.52 -5.73
N ALA A 98 -7.36 -3.52 -5.38
CA ALA A 98 -7.83 -2.86 -4.17
C ALA A 98 -7.81 -3.84 -2.99
N ILE A 99 -7.15 -3.48 -1.89
CA ILE A 99 -7.11 -4.27 -0.66
C ILE A 99 -7.85 -3.55 0.48
N GLY A 100 -8.54 -4.30 1.34
CA GLY A 100 -9.32 -3.80 2.46
C GLY A 100 -10.79 -4.22 2.41
N ASP A 101 -11.60 -3.66 3.30
CA ASP A 101 -13.04 -3.95 3.38
C ASP A 101 -13.81 -3.21 2.27
N ARG A 102 -14.01 -3.91 1.15
CA ARG A 102 -14.73 -3.37 -0.02
C ARG A 102 -16.20 -3.12 0.25
N GLN A 103 -16.85 -3.95 1.12
CA GLN A 103 -18.28 -3.85 1.39
C GLN A 103 -18.63 -2.55 2.11
N GLY A 104 -17.69 -1.98 2.87
CA GLY A 104 -17.86 -0.67 3.51
C GLY A 104 -17.71 0.54 2.58
N LEU A 105 -17.36 0.34 1.28
CA LEU A 105 -17.23 1.42 0.30
C LEU A 105 -18.56 1.69 -0.43
N PRO A 106 -18.81 2.91 -0.94
CA PRO A 106 -19.95 3.20 -1.81
C PRO A 106 -19.99 2.27 -3.03
N GLU A 107 -21.19 1.81 -3.41
CA GLU A 107 -21.39 0.82 -4.49
C GLU A 107 -20.74 1.24 -5.82
N LYS A 108 -20.84 2.53 -6.19
CA LYS A 108 -20.20 3.06 -7.41
C LYS A 108 -18.67 2.88 -7.40
N ILE A 109 -18.05 2.93 -6.23
CA ILE A 109 -16.60 2.72 -6.08
C ILE A 109 -16.31 1.23 -6.19
N GLN A 110 -17.11 0.35 -5.55
CA GLN A 110 -16.94 -1.09 -5.64
C GLN A 110 -17.00 -1.56 -7.10
N GLN A 111 -18.03 -1.14 -7.85
CA GLN A 111 -18.19 -1.45 -9.28
C GLN A 111 -16.99 -0.95 -10.10
N LYS A 112 -16.51 0.27 -9.82
CA LYS A 112 -15.35 0.81 -10.55
C LYS A 112 -14.04 0.12 -10.23
N ILE A 113 -13.85 -0.33 -9.00
CA ILE A 113 -12.72 -1.19 -8.60
C ILE A 113 -12.73 -2.48 -9.44
N GLU A 114 -13.87 -3.17 -9.49
CA GLU A 114 -14.02 -4.43 -10.24
C GLU A 114 -13.72 -4.25 -11.74
N GLU A 115 -14.22 -3.16 -12.37
CA GLU A 115 -13.90 -2.81 -13.75
C GLU A 115 -12.40 -2.63 -13.99
N VAL A 116 -11.70 -1.90 -13.09
CA VAL A 116 -10.27 -1.63 -13.26
C VAL A 116 -9.44 -2.89 -12.99
N GLU A 117 -9.79 -3.68 -11.98
CA GLU A 117 -9.15 -4.97 -11.71
C GLU A 117 -9.29 -5.93 -12.89
N THR A 118 -10.51 -6.06 -13.44
CA THR A 118 -10.77 -6.90 -14.63
C THR A 118 -9.95 -6.43 -15.83
N LEU A 119 -9.91 -5.11 -16.08
CA LEU A 119 -9.13 -4.53 -17.19
C LEU A 119 -7.63 -4.84 -17.07
N THR A 120 -7.10 -4.84 -15.85
CA THR A 120 -5.66 -4.91 -15.59
C THR A 120 -5.18 -6.27 -15.09
N GLN A 121 -6.04 -7.28 -14.94
CA GLN A 121 -5.76 -8.56 -14.29
C GLN A 121 -4.57 -9.34 -14.87
N HIS A 122 -4.29 -9.16 -16.16
CA HIS A 122 -3.20 -9.86 -16.86
C HIS A 122 -1.92 -9.02 -16.99
N ASN A 123 -1.89 -7.83 -16.39
CA ASN A 123 -0.70 -6.99 -16.41
C ASN A 123 0.36 -7.54 -15.44
N THR A 124 1.64 -7.40 -15.81
CA THR A 124 2.74 -8.14 -15.16
C THR A 124 3.93 -7.28 -14.76
N ARG A 125 4.00 -5.99 -15.17
CA ARG A 125 5.20 -5.16 -14.89
C ARG A 125 5.28 -4.72 -13.43
N LEU A 126 4.18 -4.27 -12.87
CA LEU A 126 4.08 -3.81 -11.48
C LEU A 126 2.68 -4.10 -10.97
N GLN A 127 2.53 -4.64 -9.78
CA GLN A 127 1.25 -4.71 -9.10
C GLN A 127 1.10 -3.52 -8.15
N LEU A 128 0.13 -2.64 -8.45
CA LEU A 128 -0.29 -1.53 -7.61
C LEU A 128 -1.43 -1.98 -6.69
N ASN A 129 -1.16 -2.08 -5.40
CA ASN A 129 -2.17 -2.34 -4.39
C ASN A 129 -2.60 -1.00 -3.77
N VAL A 130 -3.89 -0.73 -3.75
CA VAL A 130 -4.46 0.47 -3.12
C VAL A 130 -5.26 0.04 -1.91
N ALA A 131 -4.77 0.38 -0.72
CA ALA A 131 -5.44 0.07 0.53
C ALA A 131 -6.59 1.06 0.78
N LEU A 132 -7.83 0.54 0.74
CA LEU A 132 -9.09 1.26 0.82
C LEU A 132 -9.93 0.68 1.94
N ASN A 133 -10.39 1.52 2.86
CA ASN A 133 -11.10 1.07 4.06
C ASN A 133 -10.35 -0.07 4.77
N TYR A 134 -9.01 0.09 4.82
CA TYR A 134 -8.09 -0.93 5.31
C TYR A 134 -7.61 -0.62 6.72
N GLY A 135 -7.38 -1.67 7.50
CA GLY A 135 -6.66 -1.64 8.76
C GLY A 135 -6.04 -3.00 9.05
N GLY A 136 -4.77 -3.04 9.47
CA GLY A 136 -4.06 -4.30 9.69
C GLY A 136 -4.71 -5.17 10.77
N ARG A 137 -5.31 -4.57 11.81
CA ARG A 137 -6.09 -5.32 12.82
C ARG A 137 -7.33 -5.97 12.21
N TRP A 138 -8.01 -5.26 11.29
CA TRP A 138 -9.15 -5.82 10.55
C TRP A 138 -8.70 -7.00 9.69
N ASP A 139 -7.62 -6.84 8.94
CA ASP A 139 -7.05 -7.87 8.06
C ASP A 139 -6.72 -9.15 8.84
N ILE A 140 -6.01 -9.02 9.96
CA ILE A 140 -5.71 -10.13 10.87
C ILE A 140 -7.01 -10.78 11.41
N ALA A 141 -8.00 -9.99 11.82
CA ALA A 141 -9.24 -10.52 12.35
C ALA A 141 -10.07 -11.27 11.28
N GLN A 142 -10.06 -10.80 10.02
CA GLN A 142 -10.71 -11.49 8.91
C GLN A 142 -10.00 -12.82 8.58
N ALA A 143 -8.67 -12.83 8.54
CA ALA A 143 -7.89 -14.05 8.33
C ALA A 143 -8.16 -15.09 9.42
N ALA A 144 -8.15 -14.67 10.69
CA ALA A 144 -8.46 -15.55 11.83
C ALA A 144 -9.89 -16.12 11.74
N ARG A 145 -10.87 -15.29 11.35
CA ARG A 145 -12.27 -15.74 11.17
C ARG A 145 -12.37 -16.77 10.04
N ALA A 146 -11.72 -16.53 8.91
CA ALA A 146 -11.74 -17.45 7.78
C ALA A 146 -11.12 -18.80 8.15
N LEU A 147 -9.99 -18.82 8.85
CA LEU A 147 -9.38 -20.05 9.38
C LEU A 147 -10.29 -20.79 10.35
N ALA A 148 -10.92 -20.07 11.30
CA ALA A 148 -11.87 -20.68 12.24
C ALA A 148 -13.06 -21.34 11.51
N GLN A 149 -13.55 -20.75 10.41
CA GLN A 149 -14.59 -21.33 9.57
C GLN A 149 -14.11 -22.62 8.86
N GLN A 150 -12.87 -22.65 8.34
CA GLN A 150 -12.30 -23.85 7.74
C GLN A 150 -12.17 -25.00 8.76
N VAL A 151 -11.72 -24.69 9.98
CA VAL A 151 -11.64 -25.67 11.07
C VAL A 151 -13.03 -26.16 11.45
N ALA A 152 -14.01 -25.27 11.62
CA ALA A 152 -15.39 -25.66 11.95
C ALA A 152 -16.05 -26.50 10.85
N ALA A 153 -15.67 -26.30 9.58
CA ALA A 153 -16.13 -27.09 8.45
C ALA A 153 -15.38 -28.44 8.27
N GLY A 154 -14.38 -28.72 9.12
CA GLY A 154 -13.57 -29.95 9.04
C GLY A 154 -12.59 -29.97 7.85
N GLN A 155 -12.34 -28.82 7.22
CA GLN A 155 -11.45 -28.68 6.06
C GLN A 155 -9.99 -28.43 6.47
N LEU A 156 -9.76 -28.05 7.73
CA LEU A 156 -8.45 -27.82 8.32
C LEU A 156 -8.47 -28.32 9.78
N GLN A 157 -7.38 -28.94 10.24
CA GLN A 157 -7.24 -29.27 11.65
C GLN A 157 -6.64 -28.07 12.41
N PRO A 158 -7.00 -27.84 13.70
CA PRO A 158 -6.43 -26.74 14.48
C PRO A 158 -4.89 -26.74 14.52
N ASP A 159 -4.29 -27.93 14.60
CA ASP A 159 -2.82 -28.10 14.68
C ASP A 159 -2.10 -27.81 13.35
N ASP A 160 -2.82 -27.75 12.22
CA ASP A 160 -2.26 -27.40 10.93
C ASP A 160 -2.22 -25.87 10.70
N VAL A 161 -2.81 -25.06 11.61
CA VAL A 161 -2.83 -23.60 11.49
C VAL A 161 -1.46 -23.04 11.89
N ASP A 162 -0.65 -22.72 10.90
CA ASP A 162 0.65 -22.08 11.03
C ASP A 162 0.67 -20.67 10.38
N GLU A 163 1.84 -20.01 10.39
CA GLU A 163 2.02 -18.70 9.76
C GLU A 163 1.78 -18.73 8.24
N GLN A 164 2.12 -19.85 7.59
CA GLN A 164 1.93 -20.01 6.14
C GLN A 164 0.46 -20.14 5.79
N HIS A 165 -0.31 -20.91 6.54
CA HIS A 165 -1.78 -20.96 6.40
C HIS A 165 -2.40 -19.61 6.67
N PHE A 166 -1.96 -18.92 7.74
CA PHE A 166 -2.48 -17.59 8.07
C PHE A 166 -2.28 -16.59 6.93
N ASN A 167 -1.09 -16.57 6.32
CA ASN A 167 -0.76 -15.70 5.18
C ASN A 167 -1.72 -15.86 3.99
N GLN A 168 -2.25 -17.07 3.76
CA GLN A 168 -3.17 -17.33 2.64
C GLN A 168 -4.53 -16.65 2.80
N TYR A 169 -4.89 -16.22 4.00
CA TYR A 169 -6.16 -15.56 4.29
C TYR A 169 -6.03 -14.04 4.49
N LEU A 170 -4.81 -13.50 4.46
CA LEU A 170 -4.61 -12.05 4.44
C LEU A 170 -4.94 -11.47 3.06
N VAL A 171 -5.34 -10.20 3.01
CA VAL A 171 -5.64 -9.52 1.73
C VAL A 171 -4.45 -9.39 0.80
N THR A 172 -3.25 -9.70 1.27
CA THR A 172 -2.00 -9.72 0.52
C THR A 172 -1.53 -11.13 0.17
N ALA A 173 -2.41 -12.14 0.26
CA ALA A 173 -2.08 -13.52 -0.07
C ALA A 173 -1.45 -13.63 -1.47
N GLY A 174 -0.36 -14.39 -1.56
CA GLY A 174 0.40 -14.56 -2.82
C GLY A 174 1.35 -13.42 -3.17
N MET A 175 1.41 -12.36 -2.35
CA MET A 175 2.40 -11.28 -2.49
C MET A 175 3.59 -11.52 -1.57
N PRO A 176 4.80 -11.04 -1.92
CA PRO A 176 5.91 -11.02 -0.99
C PRO A 176 5.66 -10.03 0.15
N ASP A 177 6.25 -10.27 1.31
CA ASP A 177 6.27 -9.32 2.41
C ASP A 177 6.85 -7.97 1.99
N VAL A 178 6.46 -6.92 2.70
CA VAL A 178 6.98 -5.57 2.43
C VAL A 178 8.48 -5.54 2.71
N SER A 179 9.25 -5.11 1.71
CA SER A 179 10.70 -4.91 1.85
C SER A 179 11.03 -3.53 2.41
N LEU A 180 10.35 -2.50 1.89
CA LEU A 180 10.56 -1.11 2.27
C LEU A 180 9.21 -0.44 2.58
N PHE A 181 9.08 0.06 3.79
CA PHE A 181 7.98 0.94 4.19
C PHE A 181 8.44 2.39 4.16
N ILE A 182 7.65 3.26 3.55
CA ILE A 182 7.90 4.71 3.49
C ILE A 182 6.75 5.45 4.14
N ARG A 183 7.05 6.37 5.06
CA ARG A 183 6.06 7.31 5.56
C ARG A 183 6.56 8.73 5.47
N THR A 184 5.76 9.58 4.84
CA THR A 184 6.03 11.01 4.65
C THR A 184 5.55 11.86 5.83
N SER A 185 6.00 13.11 5.90
CA SER A 185 5.53 14.18 6.78
C SER A 185 6.02 14.15 8.23
N GLY A 186 7.15 13.48 8.53
CA GLY A 186 7.79 13.50 9.85
C GLY A 186 7.10 12.66 10.93
N GLU A 187 6.09 11.85 10.56
CA GLU A 187 5.38 11.01 11.50
C GLU A 187 6.06 9.64 11.61
N ILE A 188 6.48 9.24 12.80
CA ILE A 188 7.22 8.00 13.08
C ILE A 188 6.25 6.97 13.70
N ARG A 189 5.39 6.38 12.88
CA ARG A 189 4.45 5.32 13.25
C ARG A 189 3.87 4.66 11.99
N ILE A 190 3.43 3.39 12.08
CA ILE A 190 2.85 2.63 10.96
C ILE A 190 1.32 2.80 10.86
N SER A 191 0.66 3.30 11.89
CA SER A 191 -0.78 3.65 11.92
C SER A 191 -1.71 2.51 11.44
N ASN A 192 -1.55 1.32 11.99
CA ASN A 192 -2.39 0.17 11.66
C ASN A 192 -2.31 -0.28 10.18
N PHE A 193 -1.21 0.06 9.48
CA PHE A 193 -1.00 -0.32 8.09
C PHE A 193 -0.15 -1.59 8.01
N LEU A 194 -0.60 -2.61 7.27
CA LEU A 194 0.11 -3.85 6.94
C LEU A 194 0.86 -4.49 8.13
N LEU A 195 0.19 -4.64 9.30
CA LEU A 195 0.83 -5.04 10.55
C LEU A 195 1.59 -6.37 10.45
N TRP A 196 1.04 -7.35 9.76
CA TRP A 196 1.66 -8.65 9.56
C TRP A 196 2.84 -8.55 8.57
N GLN A 197 2.59 -7.91 7.44
CA GLN A 197 3.50 -7.84 6.29
C GLN A 197 4.72 -6.94 6.51
N LEU A 198 4.68 -6.07 7.55
CA LEU A 198 5.79 -5.18 7.92
C LEU A 198 6.77 -5.79 8.92
N SER A 199 6.58 -7.04 9.34
CA SER A 199 7.34 -7.68 10.42
C SER A 199 8.87 -7.61 10.23
N TYR A 200 9.35 -7.66 9.00
CA TYR A 200 10.78 -7.59 8.63
C TYR A 200 11.08 -6.47 7.61
N ALA A 201 10.18 -5.49 7.48
CA ALA A 201 10.37 -4.38 6.56
C ALA A 201 11.39 -3.38 7.10
N GLU A 202 12.19 -2.80 6.21
CA GLU A 202 12.96 -1.60 6.54
C GLU A 202 12.02 -0.38 6.56
N LEU A 203 12.08 0.42 7.64
CA LEU A 203 11.15 1.53 7.88
C LEU A 203 11.84 2.86 7.60
N TYR A 204 11.46 3.52 6.51
CA TYR A 204 11.97 4.84 6.11
C TYR A 204 10.95 5.93 6.43
N PHE A 205 11.34 6.87 7.29
CA PHE A 205 10.53 8.04 7.66
C PHE A 205 11.18 9.31 7.12
N THR A 206 10.38 10.21 6.53
CA THR A 206 10.87 11.47 5.97
C THR A 206 9.97 12.63 6.32
N ASP A 207 10.55 13.83 6.52
CA ASP A 207 9.83 15.07 6.80
C ASP A 207 9.14 15.65 5.56
N VAL A 208 9.48 15.15 4.36
CA VAL A 208 8.86 15.57 3.10
C VAL A 208 7.36 15.33 3.17
N LEU A 209 6.55 16.35 2.85
CA LEU A 209 5.10 16.21 2.76
C LEU A 209 4.72 15.44 1.49
N TRP A 210 3.70 14.58 1.55
CA TRP A 210 3.37 13.69 0.44
C TRP A 210 3.28 14.37 -0.94
N PRO A 211 2.61 15.53 -1.14
CA PRO A 211 2.58 16.17 -2.46
C PRO A 211 3.94 16.62 -2.99
N ASP A 212 4.93 16.80 -2.12
CA ASP A 212 6.30 17.18 -2.48
C ASP A 212 7.26 15.96 -2.60
N PHE A 213 6.79 14.73 -2.28
CA PHE A 213 7.60 13.51 -2.38
C PHE A 213 7.78 13.10 -3.85
N ASP A 214 8.78 13.65 -4.49
CA ASP A 214 9.11 13.48 -5.91
C ASP A 214 10.01 12.27 -6.20
N GLU A 215 10.48 12.16 -7.44
CA GLU A 215 11.40 11.11 -7.88
C GLU A 215 12.71 11.13 -7.09
N SER A 216 13.25 12.30 -6.76
CA SER A 216 14.47 12.42 -5.97
C SER A 216 14.28 11.90 -4.54
N SER A 217 13.10 12.12 -3.97
CA SER A 217 12.73 11.60 -2.64
C SER A 217 12.59 10.07 -2.65
N LEU A 218 12.02 9.49 -3.71
CA LEU A 218 11.98 8.04 -3.90
C LEU A 218 13.40 7.48 -4.03
N GLN A 219 14.24 8.10 -4.87
CA GLN A 219 15.63 7.67 -5.06
C GLN A 219 16.41 7.67 -3.75
N ALA A 220 16.26 8.72 -2.92
CA ALA A 220 16.88 8.78 -1.59
C ALA A 220 16.42 7.63 -0.67
N ALA A 221 15.15 7.25 -0.71
CA ALA A 221 14.63 6.11 0.05
C ALA A 221 15.20 4.77 -0.45
N LEU A 222 15.34 4.61 -1.77
CA LEU A 222 15.95 3.41 -2.38
C LEU A 222 17.44 3.29 -2.06
N GLU A 223 18.18 4.39 -2.11
CA GLU A 223 19.61 4.43 -1.74
C GLU A 223 19.79 4.13 -0.25
N TRP A 224 18.92 4.67 0.62
CA TRP A 224 18.93 4.34 2.02
C TRP A 224 18.64 2.85 2.25
N PHE A 225 17.68 2.25 1.54
CA PHE A 225 17.37 0.82 1.62
C PHE A 225 18.56 -0.04 1.17
N ALA A 226 19.24 0.33 0.10
CA ALA A 226 20.39 -0.40 -0.45
C ALA A 226 21.57 -0.48 0.54
N GLN A 227 21.63 0.42 1.53
CA GLN A 227 22.65 0.41 2.59
C GLN A 227 22.26 -0.48 3.79
N ARG A 228 21.04 -1.04 3.82
CA ARG A 228 20.55 -1.89 4.92
C ARG A 228 21.02 -3.34 4.75
N GLN A 229 21.45 -3.94 5.85
CA GLN A 229 21.78 -5.36 5.89
C GLN A 229 20.59 -6.13 6.48
N ARG A 230 19.77 -6.75 5.62
CA ARG A 230 18.62 -7.55 6.02
C ARG A 230 19.08 -8.91 6.55
N ARG A 231 18.95 -9.14 7.85
CA ARG A 231 19.50 -10.32 8.54
C ARG A 231 18.50 -11.45 8.77
N PHE A 232 17.21 -11.16 8.83
CA PHE A 232 16.15 -12.14 9.07
C PHE A 232 16.47 -13.08 10.26
N GLY A 233 16.91 -12.49 11.39
CA GLY A 233 17.31 -13.22 12.58
C GLY A 233 18.73 -13.84 12.57
N LYS A 234 19.48 -13.75 11.46
CA LYS A 234 20.87 -14.22 11.37
C LYS A 234 21.85 -13.19 11.94
N THR A 235 23.06 -13.65 12.33
CA THR A 235 24.15 -12.73 12.69
C THR A 235 24.75 -12.06 11.45
N GLY A 236 25.47 -10.92 11.64
CA GLY A 236 26.11 -10.22 10.52
C GLY A 236 27.08 -11.11 9.74
N GLU A 237 27.84 -11.98 10.45
CA GLU A 237 28.81 -12.94 9.87
C GLU A 237 28.12 -14.01 9.01
N GLN A 238 26.87 -14.36 9.29
CA GLN A 238 26.10 -15.35 8.53
C GLN A 238 25.49 -14.80 7.24
N VAL A 239 25.49 -13.48 7.04
CA VAL A 239 24.88 -12.78 5.90
C VAL A 239 25.93 -12.16 4.99
N THR A 240 27.17 -12.04 5.44
CA THR A 240 28.31 -11.62 4.61
C THR A 240 28.83 -12.84 3.84
N PRO A 241 28.92 -12.79 2.50
CA PRO A 241 29.50 -13.87 1.70
C PRO A 241 31.00 -14.03 1.96
#